data_14fc4e99db5ec79d35166bca5607986c
#
_entry.id   14fc4e99db5ec79d35166bca5607986c
#
_cell.length_a   1.000
_cell.length_b   1.000
_cell.length_c   1.000
_cell.angle_alpha   90.00
_cell.angle_beta   90.00
_cell.angle_gamma   90.00
#
_symmetry.space_group_name_H-M   'P 1'
#
loop_
_entity.id
_entity.type
_entity.pdbx_description
1 polymer ?
#
loop_
_entity_poly.entity_id
_entity_poly.type
_entity_poly.pdbx_seq_one_letter_code
_entity_poly.pdbx_strand_id
1 'polypeptide(L)'
;MYRFTQYELPTNAWPGAGDYFNLHSFDKALKRIGIAYEDIAVVHAHVTGNAKYANYVKSKNPATRTILQHHGYDVLSLTDGRFADMQWHKRHCINYGVNLCNQIDLHVGVSEQILHYLEAYKGIYLKDKYVLYNGVDTSKFYQIEESHTGFHIGCVANFWELKDQITLIKAVENLICNGCTDIRVSFVGTGYTRESCERYVHDHALTDYFEFMNEVDHRQLNAFYNTLDLFVLPSYWDAFGCVYTEAYACGVPFMAAKGSGITEYIREDDFDNWVIEPHDYKSLAQNICRYMNHREKQTLKYSVDINELIKPFINYLMSR
;
A
#
# COMPACT_ATOMS: atom_id res chain seq x y z
N MET A 1 -11.36 -16.71 14.31
CA MET A 1 -10.82 -16.74 12.94
C MET A 1 -10.68 -18.20 12.53
N TYR A 2 -11.34 -18.61 11.44
CA TYR A 2 -11.25 -19.98 10.92
C TYR A 2 -10.23 -20.02 9.78
N ARG A 3 -9.44 -21.09 9.72
CA ARG A 3 -8.42 -21.32 8.68
C ARG A 3 -8.70 -22.64 7.97
N PHE A 4 -8.38 -22.68 6.69
CA PHE A 4 -8.37 -23.92 5.90
C PHE A 4 -7.01 -24.08 5.20
N THR A 5 -6.69 -25.31 4.83
CA THR A 5 -5.42 -25.59 4.15
C THR A 5 -5.50 -25.12 2.70
N GLN A 6 -4.58 -24.26 2.32
CA GLN A 6 -4.34 -23.87 0.94
C GLN A 6 -3.09 -24.59 0.43
N TYR A 7 -3.23 -25.25 -0.70
CA TYR A 7 -2.13 -25.96 -1.34
C TYR A 7 -1.43 -25.03 -2.34
N GLU A 8 -0.15 -24.82 -2.12
CA GLU A 8 0.71 -24.09 -3.06
C GLU A 8 1.31 -25.08 -4.05
N LEU A 9 1.13 -24.79 -5.33
CA LEU A 9 1.77 -25.55 -6.41
C LEU A 9 3.03 -24.85 -6.89
N PRO A 10 3.97 -25.58 -7.52
CA PRO A 10 5.12 -24.96 -8.16
C PRO A 10 4.71 -23.83 -9.12
N THR A 11 5.55 -22.81 -9.22
CA THR A 11 5.29 -21.59 -10.03
C THR A 11 5.07 -21.86 -11.51
N ASN A 12 5.50 -23.03 -12.01
CA ASN A 12 5.30 -23.50 -13.39
C ASN A 12 4.10 -24.44 -13.55
N ALA A 13 3.32 -24.68 -12.49
CA ALA A 13 2.11 -25.48 -12.60
C ALA A 13 1.05 -24.78 -13.47
N TRP A 14 0.19 -25.58 -14.10
CA TRP A 14 -0.91 -25.05 -14.90
C TRP A 14 -1.84 -24.18 -14.03
N PRO A 15 -2.26 -22.97 -14.50
CA PRO A 15 -3.20 -22.11 -13.79
C PRO A 15 -4.48 -22.86 -13.43
N GLY A 16 -4.89 -22.78 -12.17
CA GLY A 16 -6.05 -23.49 -11.66
C GLY A 16 -5.84 -24.99 -11.34
N ALA A 17 -4.66 -25.56 -11.62
CA ALA A 17 -4.38 -26.97 -11.32
C ALA A 17 -4.59 -27.36 -9.85
N GLY A 18 -4.32 -26.42 -8.92
CA GLY A 18 -4.54 -26.59 -7.49
C GLY A 18 -5.96 -26.31 -7.03
N ASP A 19 -6.82 -25.78 -7.88
CA ASP A 19 -8.14 -25.29 -7.45
C ASP A 19 -9.03 -26.41 -6.92
N TYR A 20 -9.00 -27.57 -7.55
CA TYR A 20 -9.77 -28.72 -7.06
C TYR A 20 -9.47 -29.03 -5.58
N PHE A 21 -8.18 -29.12 -5.24
CA PHE A 21 -7.77 -29.42 -3.86
C PHE A 21 -8.07 -28.24 -2.91
N ASN A 22 -7.84 -27.02 -3.36
CA ASN A 22 -8.06 -25.81 -2.58
C ASN A 22 -9.56 -25.61 -2.30
N LEU A 23 -10.42 -25.76 -3.31
CA LEU A 23 -11.86 -25.64 -3.17
C LEU A 23 -12.44 -26.78 -2.32
N HIS A 24 -11.90 -28.01 -2.45
CA HIS A 24 -12.30 -29.11 -1.59
C HIS A 24 -11.91 -28.89 -0.11
N SER A 25 -10.72 -28.33 0.14
CA SER A 25 -10.29 -27.94 1.48
C SER A 25 -11.19 -26.84 2.06
N PHE A 26 -11.56 -25.87 1.24
CA PHE A 26 -12.49 -24.81 1.60
C PHE A 26 -13.90 -25.36 1.95
N ASP A 27 -14.44 -26.26 1.12
CA ASP A 27 -15.70 -26.98 1.38
C ASP A 27 -15.69 -27.69 2.73
N LYS A 28 -14.62 -28.45 3.02
CA LYS A 28 -14.46 -29.12 4.30
C LYS A 28 -14.43 -28.14 5.48
N ALA A 29 -13.80 -26.99 5.29
CA ALA A 29 -13.74 -25.96 6.32
C ALA A 29 -15.13 -25.38 6.61
N LEU A 30 -15.91 -25.01 5.58
CA LEU A 30 -17.28 -24.51 5.74
C LEU A 30 -18.18 -25.54 6.46
N LYS A 31 -18.13 -26.79 6.03
CA LYS A 31 -18.89 -27.88 6.69
C LYS A 31 -18.52 -28.05 8.15
N ARG A 32 -17.23 -27.98 8.49
CA ARG A 32 -16.75 -28.13 9.87
C ARG A 32 -17.21 -27.01 10.79
N ILE A 33 -17.38 -25.79 10.26
CA ILE A 33 -17.87 -24.64 11.02
C ILE A 33 -19.40 -24.46 10.92
N GLY A 34 -20.10 -25.36 10.21
CA GLY A 34 -21.57 -25.36 10.12
C GLY A 34 -22.15 -24.25 9.25
N ILE A 35 -21.41 -23.72 8.28
CA ILE A 35 -21.90 -22.69 7.35
C ILE A 35 -22.35 -23.39 6.05
N ALA A 36 -23.62 -23.21 5.68
CA ALA A 36 -24.15 -23.60 4.39
C ALA A 36 -23.95 -22.49 3.35
N TYR A 37 -23.89 -22.85 2.06
CA TYR A 37 -23.72 -21.85 1.00
C TYR A 37 -24.88 -20.85 0.94
N GLU A 38 -26.07 -21.30 1.24
CA GLU A 38 -27.30 -20.52 1.27
C GLU A 38 -27.27 -19.40 2.32
N ASP A 39 -26.47 -19.58 3.37
CA ASP A 39 -26.29 -18.61 4.45
C ASP A 39 -25.28 -17.51 4.11
N ILE A 40 -24.56 -17.64 2.97
CA ILE A 40 -23.49 -16.70 2.58
C ILE A 40 -24.09 -15.62 1.67
N ALA A 41 -24.40 -14.46 2.25
CA ALA A 41 -24.89 -13.32 1.49
C ALA A 41 -23.77 -12.59 0.72
N VAL A 42 -22.56 -12.50 1.31
CA VAL A 42 -21.43 -11.77 0.75
C VAL A 42 -20.13 -12.57 0.92
N VAL A 43 -19.29 -12.60 -0.11
CA VAL A 43 -17.90 -13.05 -0.03
C VAL A 43 -16.99 -11.91 -0.42
N HIS A 44 -16.12 -11.50 0.50
CA HIS A 44 -15.10 -10.49 0.27
C HIS A 44 -13.73 -11.17 0.19
N ALA A 45 -13.24 -11.32 -1.03
CA ALA A 45 -11.92 -11.88 -1.32
C ALA A 45 -10.88 -10.74 -1.44
N HIS A 46 -9.67 -11.02 -1.01
CA HIS A 46 -8.52 -10.12 -1.15
C HIS A 46 -7.51 -10.74 -2.10
N VAL A 47 -6.97 -9.94 -3.00
CA VAL A 47 -6.05 -10.26 -4.11
C VAL A 47 -6.64 -11.25 -5.14
N THR A 48 -6.22 -11.07 -6.39
CA THR A 48 -6.80 -11.76 -7.57
C THR A 48 -6.83 -13.27 -7.43
N GLY A 49 -5.79 -13.88 -6.86
CA GLY A 49 -5.71 -15.33 -6.69
C GLY A 49 -6.81 -15.94 -5.81
N ASN A 50 -7.41 -15.15 -4.92
CA ASN A 50 -8.49 -15.59 -4.02
C ASN A 50 -9.90 -15.39 -4.62
N ALA A 51 -10.02 -14.72 -5.75
CA ALA A 51 -11.31 -14.57 -6.45
C ALA A 51 -11.96 -15.93 -6.77
N LYS A 52 -11.16 -17.00 -6.94
CA LYS A 52 -11.65 -18.36 -7.15
C LYS A 52 -12.61 -18.84 -6.06
N TYR A 53 -12.37 -18.49 -4.80
CA TYR A 53 -13.25 -18.86 -3.69
C TYR A 53 -14.57 -18.10 -3.74
N ALA A 54 -14.53 -16.81 -4.05
CA ALA A 54 -15.74 -15.99 -4.23
C ALA A 54 -16.59 -16.52 -5.39
N ASN A 55 -15.98 -16.78 -6.54
CA ASN A 55 -16.65 -17.34 -7.72
C ASN A 55 -17.22 -18.75 -7.44
N TYR A 56 -16.50 -19.56 -6.66
CA TYR A 56 -16.95 -20.88 -6.27
C TYR A 56 -18.19 -20.80 -5.38
N VAL A 57 -18.19 -19.95 -4.35
CA VAL A 57 -19.38 -19.74 -3.50
C VAL A 57 -20.55 -19.27 -4.35
N LYS A 58 -20.34 -18.30 -5.24
CA LYS A 58 -21.40 -17.81 -6.13
C LYS A 58 -21.94 -18.90 -7.07
N SER A 59 -21.11 -19.83 -7.50
CA SER A 59 -21.56 -20.99 -8.30
C SER A 59 -22.48 -21.94 -7.53
N LYS A 60 -22.38 -21.98 -6.19
CA LYS A 60 -23.25 -22.76 -5.30
C LYS A 60 -24.48 -21.99 -4.86
N ASN A 61 -24.33 -20.69 -4.62
CA ASN A 61 -25.42 -19.78 -4.27
C ASN A 61 -25.35 -18.53 -5.18
N PRO A 62 -26.12 -18.48 -6.28
CA PRO A 62 -26.12 -17.34 -7.20
C PRO A 62 -26.55 -16.01 -6.57
N ALA A 63 -27.23 -16.04 -5.42
CA ALA A 63 -27.64 -14.84 -4.68
C ALA A 63 -26.46 -14.19 -3.91
N THR A 64 -25.35 -14.93 -3.70
CA THR A 64 -24.17 -14.38 -3.04
C THR A 64 -23.57 -13.24 -3.85
N ARG A 65 -23.34 -12.09 -3.20
CA ARG A 65 -22.59 -11.00 -3.79
C ARG A 65 -21.09 -11.23 -3.61
N THR A 66 -20.32 -11.12 -4.69
CA THR A 66 -18.87 -11.32 -4.66
C THR A 66 -18.14 -10.00 -4.73
N ILE A 67 -17.16 -9.82 -3.85
CA ILE A 67 -16.30 -8.64 -3.76
C ILE A 67 -14.85 -9.09 -3.89
N LEU A 68 -14.06 -8.37 -4.68
CA LEU A 68 -12.61 -8.58 -4.79
C LEU A 68 -11.89 -7.27 -4.48
N GLN A 69 -11.11 -7.26 -3.40
CA GLN A 69 -10.28 -6.12 -3.02
C GLN A 69 -8.86 -6.28 -3.55
N HIS A 70 -8.40 -5.22 -4.23
CA HIS A 70 -7.09 -5.13 -4.84
C HIS A 70 -6.17 -4.28 -3.96
N HIS A 71 -5.00 -4.85 -3.62
CA HIS A 71 -4.00 -4.24 -2.74
C HIS A 71 -2.76 -3.75 -3.49
N GLY A 72 -2.73 -3.87 -4.80
CA GLY A 72 -1.72 -3.30 -5.66
C GLY A 72 -0.82 -4.30 -6.36
N TYR A 73 -0.11 -5.17 -5.64
CA TYR A 73 0.85 -6.07 -6.27
C TYR A 73 0.22 -7.07 -7.25
N ASP A 74 -0.98 -7.53 -6.95
CA ASP A 74 -1.78 -8.38 -7.83
C ASP A 74 -2.18 -7.65 -9.13
N VAL A 75 -2.43 -6.34 -9.05
CA VAL A 75 -2.74 -5.50 -10.21
C VAL A 75 -1.51 -5.28 -11.08
N LEU A 76 -0.34 -5.04 -10.50
CA LEU A 76 0.92 -4.89 -11.25
C LEU A 76 1.23 -6.14 -12.08
N SER A 77 1.01 -7.33 -11.52
CA SER A 77 1.24 -8.58 -12.26
C SER A 77 0.31 -8.75 -13.47
N LEU A 78 -0.89 -8.14 -13.42
CA LEU A 78 -1.84 -8.13 -14.53
C LEU A 78 -1.51 -7.03 -15.56
N THR A 79 -0.95 -5.91 -15.14
CA THR A 79 -0.74 -4.71 -15.97
C THR A 79 0.69 -4.55 -16.49
N ASP A 80 1.60 -5.49 -16.21
CA ASP A 80 2.95 -5.47 -16.76
C ASP A 80 2.91 -5.49 -18.30
N GLY A 81 3.30 -4.37 -18.92
CA GLY A 81 3.21 -4.14 -20.37
C GLY A 81 4.02 -5.10 -21.25
N ARG A 82 4.82 -5.99 -20.67
CA ARG A 82 5.61 -6.99 -21.37
C ARG A 82 4.88 -8.32 -21.58
N PHE A 83 3.56 -8.31 -21.58
CA PHE A 83 2.75 -9.53 -21.74
C PHE A 83 3.12 -10.36 -22.98
N ALA A 84 3.42 -9.70 -24.10
CA ALA A 84 3.79 -10.37 -25.35
C ALA A 84 5.12 -11.15 -25.24
N ASP A 85 6.06 -10.62 -24.43
CA ASP A 85 7.40 -11.18 -24.25
C ASP A 85 7.46 -12.22 -23.12
N MET A 86 6.36 -12.38 -22.38
CA MET A 86 6.30 -13.33 -21.28
C MET A 86 6.29 -14.77 -21.78
N GLN A 87 6.88 -15.65 -20.99
CA GLN A 87 6.78 -17.09 -21.17
C GLN A 87 5.29 -17.51 -21.19
N TRP A 88 4.96 -18.49 -22.02
CA TRP A 88 3.57 -18.92 -22.25
C TRP A 88 2.79 -19.24 -20.96
N HIS A 89 3.42 -19.90 -19.97
CA HIS A 89 2.77 -20.23 -18.70
C HIS A 89 2.41 -18.99 -17.87
N LYS A 90 3.24 -17.94 -17.89
CA LYS A 90 2.92 -16.67 -17.24
C LYS A 90 1.73 -15.98 -17.88
N ARG A 91 1.67 -15.99 -19.22
CA ARG A 91 0.49 -15.48 -19.95
C ARG A 91 -0.78 -16.24 -19.58
N HIS A 92 -0.71 -17.56 -19.42
CA HIS A 92 -1.85 -18.37 -18.96
C HIS A 92 -2.26 -18.01 -17.51
N CYS A 93 -1.31 -17.77 -16.61
CA CYS A 93 -1.61 -17.33 -15.25
C CYS A 93 -2.33 -15.97 -15.25
N ILE A 94 -1.87 -15.02 -16.06
CA ILE A 94 -2.53 -13.71 -16.20
C ILE A 94 -3.94 -13.86 -16.77
N ASN A 95 -4.10 -14.60 -17.86
CA ASN A 95 -5.42 -14.86 -18.45
C ASN A 95 -6.38 -15.55 -17.48
N TYR A 96 -5.87 -16.47 -16.67
CA TYR A 96 -6.65 -17.09 -15.61
C TYR A 96 -7.10 -16.06 -14.56
N GLY A 97 -6.19 -15.19 -14.11
CA GLY A 97 -6.52 -14.08 -13.19
C GLY A 97 -7.57 -13.12 -13.76
N VAL A 98 -7.42 -12.75 -15.06
CA VAL A 98 -8.42 -11.93 -15.77
C VAL A 98 -9.80 -12.61 -15.79
N ASN A 99 -9.85 -13.91 -16.09
CA ASN A 99 -11.11 -14.64 -16.09
C ASN A 99 -11.76 -14.72 -14.71
N LEU A 100 -10.95 -14.83 -13.64
CA LEU A 100 -11.46 -14.78 -12.27
C LEU A 100 -12.04 -13.40 -11.92
N CYS A 101 -11.34 -12.33 -12.29
CA CYS A 101 -11.80 -10.96 -12.07
C CYS A 101 -13.14 -10.68 -12.76
N ASN A 102 -13.29 -11.08 -14.02
CA ASN A 102 -14.49 -10.80 -14.82
C ASN A 102 -15.79 -11.46 -14.29
N GLN A 103 -15.68 -12.38 -13.35
CA GLN A 103 -16.84 -13.03 -12.70
C GLN A 103 -17.28 -12.30 -11.42
N ILE A 104 -16.47 -11.41 -10.89
CA ILE A 104 -16.73 -10.68 -9.64
C ILE A 104 -17.80 -9.60 -9.85
N ASP A 105 -18.66 -9.39 -8.85
CA ASP A 105 -19.71 -8.38 -8.91
C ASP A 105 -19.20 -6.97 -8.58
N LEU A 106 -18.32 -6.85 -7.57
CA LEU A 106 -17.78 -5.58 -7.11
C LEU A 106 -16.26 -5.66 -6.95
N HIS A 107 -15.55 -4.77 -7.64
CA HIS A 107 -14.12 -4.57 -7.45
C HIS A 107 -13.87 -3.41 -6.49
N VAL A 108 -13.04 -3.65 -5.48
CA VAL A 108 -12.66 -2.64 -4.50
C VAL A 108 -11.17 -2.34 -4.65
N GLY A 109 -10.83 -1.08 -4.94
CA GLY A 109 -9.44 -0.62 -4.96
C GLY A 109 -9.07 0.07 -3.66
N VAL A 110 -7.84 -0.10 -3.21
CA VAL A 110 -7.29 0.67 -2.07
C VAL A 110 -6.94 2.11 -2.45
N SER A 111 -7.06 2.45 -3.73
CA SER A 111 -6.95 3.78 -4.32
C SER A 111 -7.67 3.82 -5.68
N GLU A 112 -7.98 5.00 -6.19
CA GLU A 112 -8.49 5.18 -7.56
C GLU A 112 -7.49 4.71 -8.59
N GLN A 113 -6.20 4.99 -8.36
CA GLN A 113 -5.09 4.53 -9.20
C GLN A 113 -5.16 3.03 -9.47
N ILE A 114 -5.42 2.22 -8.46
CA ILE A 114 -5.50 0.75 -8.61
C ILE A 114 -6.68 0.34 -9.50
N LEU A 115 -7.82 0.98 -9.36
CA LEU A 115 -8.98 0.72 -10.23
C LEU A 115 -8.73 1.16 -11.67
N HIS A 116 -8.06 2.30 -11.88
CA HIS A 116 -7.65 2.76 -13.21
C HIS A 116 -6.70 1.78 -13.90
N TYR A 117 -5.73 1.20 -13.17
CA TYR A 117 -4.85 0.16 -13.72
C TYR A 117 -5.63 -1.07 -14.17
N LEU A 118 -6.63 -1.50 -13.40
CA LEU A 118 -7.50 -2.62 -13.78
C LEU A 118 -8.32 -2.28 -15.03
N GLU A 119 -8.94 -1.11 -15.08
CA GLU A 119 -9.76 -0.67 -16.23
C GLU A 119 -8.93 -0.52 -17.52
N ALA A 120 -7.69 -0.08 -17.38
CA ALA A 120 -6.77 0.05 -18.50
C ALA A 120 -6.28 -1.30 -19.05
N TYR A 121 -6.40 -2.39 -18.28
CA TYR A 121 -5.94 -3.69 -18.70
C TYR A 121 -6.90 -4.34 -19.69
N LYS A 122 -6.39 -4.67 -20.88
CA LYS A 122 -7.18 -5.30 -21.95
C LYS A 122 -7.77 -6.64 -21.50
N GLY A 123 -9.08 -6.73 -21.52
CA GLY A 123 -9.84 -7.95 -21.20
C GLY A 123 -10.38 -8.01 -19.77
N ILE A 124 -10.10 -7.01 -18.93
CA ILE A 124 -10.78 -6.84 -17.64
C ILE A 124 -12.01 -5.95 -17.83
N TYR A 125 -13.14 -6.38 -17.29
CA TYR A 125 -14.40 -5.66 -17.29
C TYR A 125 -14.94 -5.57 -15.85
N LEU A 126 -14.90 -4.38 -15.27
CA LEU A 126 -15.44 -4.14 -13.94
C LEU A 126 -16.96 -3.94 -14.04
N LYS A 127 -17.75 -4.85 -13.47
CA LYS A 127 -19.22 -4.71 -13.39
C LYS A 127 -19.63 -3.56 -12.50
N ASP A 128 -18.95 -3.43 -11.36
CA ASP A 128 -19.12 -2.38 -10.37
C ASP A 128 -17.79 -2.14 -9.67
N LYS A 129 -17.56 -0.92 -9.19
CA LYS A 129 -16.29 -0.55 -8.55
C LYS A 129 -16.50 0.39 -7.37
N TYR A 130 -15.61 0.28 -6.38
CA TYR A 130 -15.61 1.14 -5.19
C TYR A 130 -14.17 1.41 -4.74
N VAL A 131 -13.88 2.61 -4.29
CA VAL A 131 -12.60 2.92 -3.64
C VAL A 131 -12.79 2.83 -2.13
N LEU A 132 -12.09 1.89 -1.50
CA LEU A 132 -11.98 1.79 -0.06
C LEU A 132 -10.53 2.00 0.33
N TYR A 133 -10.20 3.24 0.62
CA TYR A 133 -8.87 3.59 1.07
C TYR A 133 -8.45 2.84 2.34
N ASN A 134 -7.18 2.53 2.44
CA ASN A 134 -6.63 1.95 3.66
C ASN A 134 -6.57 3.01 4.77
N GLY A 135 -7.34 2.77 5.83
CA GLY A 135 -7.27 3.56 7.04
C GLY A 135 -6.34 2.95 8.07
N VAL A 136 -6.17 3.64 9.15
CA VAL A 136 -5.41 3.22 10.32
C VAL A 136 -6.30 3.08 11.55
N ASP A 137 -5.94 2.17 12.45
CA ASP A 137 -6.57 2.05 13.77
C ASP A 137 -6.04 3.15 14.69
N THR A 138 -6.81 4.24 14.82
CA THR A 138 -6.46 5.41 15.63
C THR A 138 -6.41 5.15 17.14
N SER A 139 -6.81 3.96 17.58
CA SER A 139 -6.54 3.51 18.96
C SER A 139 -5.12 2.99 19.16
N LYS A 140 -4.41 2.66 18.08
CA LYS A 140 -3.02 2.17 18.09
C LYS A 140 -2.02 3.23 17.62
N PHE A 141 -2.44 4.07 16.67
CA PHE A 141 -1.65 5.18 16.16
C PHE A 141 -2.33 6.49 16.53
N TYR A 142 -1.71 7.21 17.43
CA TYR A 142 -2.22 8.46 17.99
C TYR A 142 -1.07 9.37 18.40
N GLN A 143 -1.34 10.65 18.44
CA GLN A 143 -0.35 11.65 18.84
C GLN A 143 -0.04 11.56 20.34
N ILE A 144 1.26 11.57 20.65
CA ILE A 144 1.81 11.69 22.00
C ILE A 144 2.62 12.99 22.04
N GLU A 145 2.43 13.81 23.07
CA GLU A 145 3.25 15.01 23.25
C GLU A 145 4.66 14.60 23.70
N GLU A 146 5.58 14.58 22.77
CA GLU A 146 7.02 14.38 23.03
C GLU A 146 7.78 15.59 22.50
N SER A 147 8.79 16.04 23.25
CA SER A 147 9.70 17.09 22.81
C SER A 147 11.06 16.50 22.47
N HIS A 148 11.58 16.82 21.30
CA HIS A 148 12.94 16.49 20.88
C HIS A 148 13.66 17.71 20.37
N THR A 149 14.97 17.62 20.20
CA THR A 149 15.81 18.69 19.63
C THR A 149 16.13 18.37 18.18
N GLY A 150 16.24 19.43 17.37
CA GLY A 150 16.52 19.30 15.92
C GLY A 150 15.29 18.91 15.10
N PHE A 151 15.49 18.77 13.80
CA PHE A 151 14.45 18.35 12.85
C PHE A 151 14.61 16.89 12.48
N HIS A 152 13.62 16.06 12.84
CA HIS A 152 13.70 14.62 12.66
C HIS A 152 12.75 14.14 11.56
N ILE A 153 13.33 13.53 10.51
CA ILE A 153 12.60 12.91 9.40
C ILE A 153 12.60 11.40 9.57
N GLY A 154 11.45 10.75 9.40
CA GLY A 154 11.32 9.30 9.36
C GLY A 154 10.95 8.75 8.00
N CYS A 155 11.44 7.54 7.69
CA CYS A 155 11.06 6.76 6.52
C CYS A 155 10.91 5.28 6.93
N VAL A 156 9.71 4.74 6.84
CA VAL A 156 9.39 3.35 7.18
C VAL A 156 9.00 2.59 5.92
N ALA A 157 9.88 1.75 5.41
CA ALA A 157 9.63 0.93 4.22
C ALA A 157 10.70 -0.13 4.04
N ASN A 158 10.37 -1.22 3.34
CA ASN A 158 11.37 -2.12 2.82
C ASN A 158 12.31 -1.38 1.85
N PHE A 159 13.60 -1.69 1.88
CA PHE A 159 14.58 -1.14 0.96
C PHE A 159 14.50 -1.85 -0.39
N TRP A 160 13.51 -1.45 -1.17
CA TRP A 160 13.28 -1.88 -2.55
C TRP A 160 13.38 -0.69 -3.48
N GLU A 161 13.79 -0.92 -4.71
CA GLU A 161 13.96 0.14 -5.71
C GLU A 161 12.75 1.08 -5.81
N LEU A 162 11.52 0.52 -5.75
CA LEU A 162 10.27 1.27 -5.80
C LEU A 162 10.11 2.30 -4.66
N LYS A 163 10.78 2.09 -3.52
CA LYS A 163 10.65 2.95 -2.33
C LYS A 163 11.59 4.14 -2.35
N ASP A 164 12.60 4.10 -3.21
CA ASP A 164 13.45 5.23 -3.60
C ASP A 164 14.06 6.04 -2.44
N GLN A 165 14.49 5.34 -1.38
CA GLN A 165 15.11 5.98 -0.22
C GLN A 165 16.32 6.85 -0.58
N ILE A 166 17.02 6.53 -1.69
CA ILE A 166 18.15 7.32 -2.17
C ILE A 166 17.76 8.75 -2.55
N THR A 167 16.53 8.98 -3.01
CA THR A 167 16.02 10.34 -3.30
C THR A 167 15.92 11.16 -2.01
N LEU A 168 15.46 10.58 -0.90
CA LEU A 168 15.47 11.28 0.40
C LEU A 168 16.89 11.57 0.88
N ILE A 169 17.82 10.62 0.76
CA ILE A 169 19.22 10.82 1.15
C ILE A 169 19.83 12.01 0.39
N LYS A 170 19.67 12.07 -0.94
CA LYS A 170 20.15 13.15 -1.77
C LYS A 170 19.49 14.50 -1.47
N ALA A 171 18.21 14.50 -1.11
CA ALA A 171 17.52 15.72 -0.71
C ALA A 171 18.10 16.28 0.58
N VAL A 172 18.36 15.44 1.58
CA VAL A 172 18.96 15.85 2.85
C VAL A 172 20.43 16.26 2.68
N GLU A 173 21.21 15.56 1.86
CA GLU A 173 22.57 16.01 1.47
C GLU A 173 22.55 17.42 0.90
N ASN A 174 21.60 17.71 -0.01
CA ASN A 174 21.45 19.04 -0.58
C ASN A 174 21.13 20.09 0.50
N LEU A 175 20.30 19.78 1.48
CA LEU A 175 20.00 20.66 2.63
C LEU A 175 21.26 20.94 3.47
N ILE A 176 22.03 19.90 3.80
CA ILE A 176 23.25 19.99 4.59
C ILE A 176 24.30 20.85 3.87
N CYS A 177 24.50 20.64 2.55
CA CYS A 177 25.40 21.45 1.73
C CYS A 177 24.98 22.93 1.68
N ASN A 178 23.71 23.25 1.90
CA ASN A 178 23.18 24.60 1.98
C ASN A 178 23.11 25.15 3.42
N GLY A 179 23.76 24.49 4.39
CA GLY A 179 23.91 24.96 5.76
C GLY A 179 22.83 24.49 6.75
N CYS A 180 21.91 23.63 6.33
CA CYS A 180 20.91 23.05 7.22
C CYS A 180 21.50 21.81 7.91
N THR A 181 22.12 22.00 9.09
CA THR A 181 22.83 20.93 9.81
C THR A 181 22.08 20.39 11.03
N ASP A 182 21.00 21.03 11.44
CA ASP A 182 20.14 20.55 12.57
C ASP A 182 19.01 19.64 12.04
N ILE A 183 19.41 18.59 11.31
CA ILE A 183 18.50 17.63 10.66
C ILE A 183 19.00 16.21 10.90
N ARG A 184 18.06 15.29 11.15
CA ARG A 184 18.33 13.86 11.30
C ARG A 184 17.31 13.04 10.52
N VAL A 185 17.73 11.91 9.96
CA VAL A 185 16.86 10.97 9.23
C VAL A 185 16.99 9.59 9.83
N SER A 186 15.88 8.96 10.20
CA SER A 186 15.83 7.56 10.61
C SER A 186 15.05 6.72 9.59
N PHE A 187 15.74 5.74 9.03
CA PHE A 187 15.14 4.70 8.18
C PHE A 187 14.82 3.47 9.00
N VAL A 188 13.60 2.93 8.83
CA VAL A 188 13.17 1.65 9.43
C VAL A 188 12.84 0.67 8.32
N GLY A 189 13.55 -0.46 8.26
CA GLY A 189 13.30 -1.54 7.32
C GLY A 189 14.55 -2.24 6.82
N THR A 190 14.33 -3.29 6.04
CA THR A 190 15.36 -4.12 5.42
C THR A 190 15.11 -4.28 3.92
N GLY A 191 16.09 -4.74 3.16
CA GLY A 191 15.94 -5.00 1.73
C GLY A 191 17.22 -4.81 0.93
N TYR A 192 17.17 -5.15 -0.35
CA TYR A 192 18.36 -5.28 -1.19
C TYR A 192 19.00 -3.95 -1.62
N THR A 193 18.29 -2.82 -1.51
CA THR A 193 18.87 -1.50 -1.81
C THR A 193 19.50 -0.82 -0.59
N ARG A 194 19.36 -1.40 0.62
CA ARG A 194 19.84 -0.80 1.87
C ARG A 194 21.36 -0.60 1.86
N GLU A 195 22.11 -1.63 1.52
CA GLU A 195 23.59 -1.55 1.48
C GLU A 195 24.08 -0.42 0.55
N SER A 196 23.40 -0.21 -0.58
CA SER A 196 23.77 0.88 -1.51
C SER A 196 23.47 2.26 -0.92
N CYS A 197 22.37 2.40 -0.15
CA CYS A 197 22.05 3.63 0.57
C CYS A 197 23.07 3.92 1.70
N GLU A 198 23.38 2.93 2.52
CA GLU A 198 24.39 3.04 3.60
C GLU A 198 25.77 3.41 3.04
N ARG A 199 26.17 2.78 1.93
CA ARG A 199 27.43 3.10 1.25
C ARG A 199 27.44 4.54 0.72
N TYR A 200 26.36 4.99 0.10
CA TYR A 200 26.25 6.39 -0.36
C TYR A 200 26.43 7.38 0.80
N VAL A 201 25.73 7.15 1.93
CA VAL A 201 25.83 7.98 3.14
C VAL A 201 27.27 8.02 3.68
N HIS A 202 27.96 6.87 3.72
CA HIS A 202 29.34 6.77 4.16
C HIS A 202 30.31 7.54 3.21
N ASP A 203 30.20 7.29 1.90
CA ASP A 203 31.12 7.86 0.90
C ASP A 203 30.98 9.38 0.77
N HIS A 204 29.82 9.93 1.16
CA HIS A 204 29.55 11.37 1.17
C HIS A 204 29.70 12.02 2.56
N ALA A 205 30.28 11.30 3.55
CA ALA A 205 30.49 11.76 4.92
C ALA A 205 29.22 12.28 5.63
N LEU A 206 28.10 11.60 5.42
CA LEU A 206 26.78 11.97 5.96
C LEU A 206 26.34 11.11 7.16
N THR A 207 27.21 10.27 7.68
CA THR A 207 26.87 9.25 8.71
C THR A 207 26.24 9.85 9.96
N ASP A 208 26.61 11.05 10.36
CA ASP A 208 26.09 11.71 11.56
C ASP A 208 24.61 12.16 11.43
N TYR A 209 24.09 12.20 10.21
CA TYR A 209 22.74 12.65 9.89
C TYR A 209 21.75 11.51 9.65
N PHE A 210 22.24 10.29 9.43
CA PHE A 210 21.39 9.16 9.03
C PHE A 210 21.52 7.96 9.96
N GLU A 211 20.38 7.43 10.37
CA GLU A 211 20.29 6.20 11.12
C GLU A 211 19.53 5.13 10.33
N PHE A 212 20.09 3.92 10.25
CA PHE A 212 19.46 2.78 9.58
C PHE A 212 19.06 1.72 10.61
N MET A 213 17.78 1.65 10.90
CA MET A 213 17.20 0.69 11.82
C MET A 213 16.75 -0.56 11.06
N ASN A 214 16.78 -1.71 11.73
CA ASN A 214 16.12 -2.91 11.21
C ASN A 214 14.60 -2.79 11.33
N GLU A 215 13.88 -3.82 10.85
CA GLU A 215 12.44 -3.92 11.08
C GLU A 215 12.14 -3.86 12.58
N VAL A 216 11.17 -3.06 12.96
CA VAL A 216 10.65 -2.95 14.33
C VAL A 216 9.27 -3.59 14.40
N ASP A 217 8.89 -4.06 15.59
CA ASP A 217 7.52 -4.57 15.81
C ASP A 217 6.51 -3.45 15.51
N HIS A 218 5.45 -3.77 14.77
CA HIS A 218 4.40 -2.82 14.40
C HIS A 218 3.82 -2.05 15.60
N ARG A 219 3.82 -2.67 16.80
CA ARG A 219 3.40 -2.03 18.06
C ARG A 219 4.32 -0.92 18.53
N GLN A 220 5.58 -0.90 18.07
CA GLN A 220 6.56 0.12 18.41
C GLN A 220 6.55 1.31 17.44
N LEU A 221 5.90 1.16 16.27
CA LEU A 221 5.84 2.21 15.26
C LEU A 221 5.13 3.46 15.76
N ASN A 222 4.11 3.34 16.64
CA ASN A 222 3.48 4.51 17.22
C ASN A 222 4.48 5.40 17.97
N ALA A 223 5.33 4.81 18.82
CA ALA A 223 6.38 5.55 19.50
C ALA A 223 7.38 6.15 18.52
N PHE A 224 7.80 5.39 17.50
CA PHE A 224 8.71 5.88 16.46
C PHE A 224 8.13 7.09 15.72
N TYR A 225 6.89 7.03 15.22
CA TYR A 225 6.28 8.16 14.51
C TYR A 225 6.20 9.41 15.39
N ASN A 226 5.91 9.26 16.68
CA ASN A 226 5.84 10.41 17.61
C ASN A 226 7.20 11.10 17.89
N THR A 227 8.33 10.50 17.47
CA THR A 227 9.65 11.18 17.52
C THR A 227 9.94 12.02 16.27
N LEU A 228 9.04 12.07 15.31
CA LEU A 228 9.27 12.69 14.00
C LEU A 228 8.61 14.05 13.89
N ASP A 229 9.26 14.95 13.14
CA ASP A 229 8.66 16.19 12.65
C ASP A 229 8.01 16.00 11.27
N LEU A 230 8.54 15.08 10.47
CA LEU A 230 8.10 14.85 9.11
C LEU A 230 8.30 13.37 8.73
N PHE A 231 7.32 12.79 8.09
CA PHE A 231 7.45 11.48 7.47
C PHE A 231 7.68 11.64 5.96
N VAL A 232 8.69 11.00 5.39
CA VAL A 232 8.99 11.06 3.96
C VAL A 232 9.20 9.67 3.39
N LEU A 233 8.40 9.30 2.41
CA LEU A 233 8.61 8.09 1.62
C LEU A 233 8.45 8.46 0.13
N PRO A 234 9.55 8.64 -0.63
CA PRO A 234 9.50 9.08 -2.02
C PRO A 234 9.23 7.92 -3.00
N SER A 235 8.38 6.97 -2.60
CA SER A 235 8.03 5.80 -3.40
C SER A 235 7.39 6.23 -4.72
N TYR A 236 8.02 5.88 -5.85
CA TYR A 236 7.48 6.22 -7.17
C TYR A 236 6.37 5.28 -7.65
N TRP A 237 6.12 4.21 -6.92
CA TRP A 237 4.93 3.38 -7.06
C TRP A 237 4.54 2.76 -5.73
N ASP A 238 3.32 3.02 -5.30
CA ASP A 238 2.69 2.38 -4.15
C ASP A 238 1.18 2.34 -4.36
N ALA A 239 0.55 1.24 -4.04
CA ALA A 239 -0.91 1.13 -4.15
C ALA A 239 -1.64 2.13 -3.25
N PHE A 240 -1.09 2.39 -2.07
CA PHE A 240 -1.59 3.38 -1.11
C PHE A 240 -0.49 3.82 -0.13
N GLY A 241 0.10 2.88 0.63
CA GLY A 241 1.12 3.15 1.64
C GLY A 241 0.53 3.47 3.01
N CYS A 242 0.15 2.45 3.78
CA CYS A 242 -0.44 2.62 5.11
C CYS A 242 0.44 3.42 6.08
N VAL A 243 1.77 3.37 5.91
CA VAL A 243 2.75 4.09 6.74
C VAL A 243 2.53 5.61 6.75
N TYR A 244 1.98 6.18 5.68
CA TYR A 244 1.63 7.61 5.63
C TYR A 244 0.45 7.94 6.56
N THR A 245 -0.59 7.10 6.53
CA THR A 245 -1.76 7.30 7.42
C THR A 245 -1.43 6.99 8.86
N GLU A 246 -0.50 6.06 9.13
CA GLU A 246 0.02 5.79 10.46
C GLU A 246 0.78 7.01 11.02
N ALA A 247 1.71 7.58 10.25
CA ALA A 247 2.43 8.80 10.63
C ALA A 247 1.47 9.98 10.86
N TYR A 248 0.52 10.19 9.94
CA TYR A 248 -0.45 11.27 10.05
C TYR A 248 -1.37 11.14 11.28
N ALA A 249 -1.78 9.92 11.64
CA ALA A 249 -2.55 9.68 12.85
C ALA A 249 -1.77 9.99 14.14
N CYS A 250 -0.43 9.91 14.09
CA CYS A 250 0.46 10.33 15.14
C CYS A 250 0.73 11.87 15.16
N GLY A 251 0.03 12.63 14.29
CA GLY A 251 0.21 14.08 14.18
C GLY A 251 1.39 14.50 13.29
N VAL A 252 2.03 13.58 12.59
CA VAL A 252 3.20 13.81 11.74
C VAL A 252 2.76 13.98 10.29
N PRO A 253 2.95 15.14 9.67
CA PRO A 253 2.66 15.32 8.24
C PRO A 253 3.62 14.49 7.39
N PHE A 254 3.25 14.25 6.12
CA PHE A 254 4.06 13.43 5.25
C PHE A 254 4.29 14.05 3.87
N MET A 255 5.41 13.67 3.24
CA MET A 255 5.68 13.93 1.83
C MET A 255 5.77 12.63 1.05
N ALA A 256 5.21 12.63 -0.16
CA ALA A 256 5.13 11.48 -1.05
C ALA A 256 5.59 11.84 -2.46
N ALA A 257 5.82 10.83 -3.32
CA ALA A 257 6.03 11.06 -4.74
C ALA A 257 4.77 10.67 -5.55
N LYS A 258 4.60 11.27 -6.72
CA LYS A 258 3.59 10.88 -7.71
C LYS A 258 3.76 9.39 -8.05
N GLY A 259 2.63 8.69 -8.25
CA GLY A 259 2.61 7.24 -8.43
C GLY A 259 2.35 6.46 -7.13
N SER A 260 2.25 7.15 -6.00
CA SER A 260 1.76 6.58 -4.75
C SER A 260 0.29 6.93 -4.54
N GLY A 261 -0.57 5.94 -4.26
CA GLY A 261 -2.02 6.15 -4.08
C GLY A 261 -2.39 7.09 -2.93
N ILE A 262 -1.50 7.28 -1.95
CA ILE A 262 -1.72 8.25 -0.86
C ILE A 262 -1.82 9.69 -1.37
N THR A 263 -1.28 10.01 -2.53
CA THR A 263 -1.36 11.35 -3.11
C THR A 263 -2.80 11.79 -3.41
N GLU A 264 -3.73 10.84 -3.53
CA GLU A 264 -5.17 11.12 -3.66
C GLU A 264 -5.77 11.79 -2.41
N TYR A 265 -5.11 11.66 -1.25
CA TYR A 265 -5.47 12.30 0.02
C TYR A 265 -5.06 13.77 0.10
N ILE A 266 -4.06 14.18 -0.69
CA ILE A 266 -3.54 15.55 -0.67
C ILE A 266 -4.51 16.47 -1.45
N ARG A 267 -4.78 17.62 -0.88
CA ARG A 267 -5.64 18.65 -1.49
C ARG A 267 -4.93 19.26 -2.71
N GLU A 268 -5.69 19.63 -3.71
CA GLU A 268 -5.15 20.18 -4.97
C GLU A 268 -4.43 21.51 -4.76
N ASP A 269 -4.94 22.36 -3.88
CA ASP A 269 -4.38 23.66 -3.53
C ASP A 269 -3.06 23.58 -2.74
N ASP A 270 -2.73 22.39 -2.21
CA ASP A 270 -1.55 22.14 -1.38
C ASP A 270 -0.64 21.02 -1.95
N PHE A 271 -0.99 20.54 -3.15
CA PHE A 271 -0.37 19.33 -3.72
C PHE A 271 1.15 19.47 -3.90
N ASP A 272 1.62 20.55 -4.50
CA ASP A 272 3.04 20.76 -4.79
C ASP A 272 3.89 20.94 -3.52
N ASN A 273 3.24 21.21 -2.39
CA ASN A 273 3.90 21.33 -1.09
C ASN A 273 4.27 19.97 -0.48
N TRP A 274 3.50 18.92 -0.80
CA TRP A 274 3.58 17.61 -0.16
C TRP A 274 3.88 16.47 -1.12
N VAL A 275 3.82 16.74 -2.43
CA VAL A 275 4.05 15.72 -3.47
C VAL A 275 5.12 16.19 -4.44
N ILE A 276 6.05 15.30 -4.74
CA ILE A 276 7.14 15.53 -5.70
C ILE A 276 6.98 14.64 -6.93
N GLU A 277 7.65 14.98 -8.02
CA GLU A 277 7.87 14.04 -9.13
C GLU A 277 8.82 12.90 -8.67
N PRO A 278 8.67 11.68 -9.21
CA PRO A 278 9.59 10.59 -8.94
C PRO A 278 11.05 10.99 -9.16
N HIS A 279 11.92 10.60 -8.22
CA HIS A 279 13.37 10.85 -8.25
C HIS A 279 13.79 12.33 -8.16
N ASP A 280 12.85 13.25 -7.92
CA ASP A 280 13.18 14.69 -7.81
C ASP A 280 13.59 15.07 -6.39
N TYR A 281 14.86 14.75 -6.05
CA TYR A 281 15.44 15.09 -4.76
C TYR A 281 15.57 16.61 -4.54
N LYS A 282 15.62 17.44 -5.61
CA LYS A 282 15.73 18.89 -5.48
C LYS A 282 14.42 19.51 -5.01
N SER A 283 13.32 19.16 -5.64
CA SER A 283 11.99 19.58 -5.18
C SER A 283 11.70 19.05 -3.78
N LEU A 284 12.10 17.82 -3.48
CA LEU A 284 11.96 17.26 -2.12
C LEU A 284 12.73 18.10 -1.10
N ALA A 285 13.99 18.47 -1.37
CA ALA A 285 14.78 19.32 -0.50
C ALA A 285 14.14 20.70 -0.29
N GLN A 286 13.62 21.31 -1.35
CA GLN A 286 12.90 22.60 -1.25
C GLN A 286 11.65 22.51 -0.37
N ASN A 287 10.85 21.45 -0.55
CA ASN A 287 9.62 21.23 0.24
C ASN A 287 9.95 20.96 1.71
N ILE A 288 10.98 20.15 2.00
CA ILE A 288 11.47 19.94 3.38
C ILE A 288 11.91 21.26 4.00
N CYS A 289 12.75 22.04 3.29
CA CYS A 289 13.24 23.34 3.79
C CYS A 289 12.08 24.30 4.07
N ARG A 290 11.10 24.39 3.17
CA ARG A 290 9.89 25.18 3.38
C ARG A 290 9.14 24.75 4.64
N TYR A 291 8.89 23.46 4.80
CA TYR A 291 8.20 22.94 5.97
C TYR A 291 8.98 23.18 7.27
N MET A 292 10.29 23.01 7.27
CA MET A 292 11.14 23.33 8.43
C MET A 292 10.97 24.78 8.90
N ASN A 293 10.85 25.72 7.96
CA ASN A 293 10.74 27.14 8.27
C ASN A 293 9.35 27.61 8.68
N HIS A 294 8.29 26.98 8.14
CA HIS A 294 6.92 27.47 8.30
C HIS A 294 6.03 26.57 9.18
N ARG A 295 6.35 25.27 9.31
CA ARG A 295 5.58 24.30 10.09
C ARG A 295 4.08 24.29 9.74
N GLU A 296 3.78 24.38 8.45
CA GLU A 296 2.41 24.39 7.93
C GLU A 296 1.66 23.13 8.29
N LYS A 297 0.40 23.29 8.68
CA LYS A 297 -0.45 22.13 8.97
C LYS A 297 -0.90 21.47 7.67
N GLN A 298 -0.53 20.21 7.46
CA GLN A 298 -1.09 19.41 6.37
C GLN A 298 -2.57 19.11 6.62
N THR A 299 -3.40 19.28 5.61
CA THR A 299 -4.83 18.95 5.66
C THR A 299 -5.17 17.95 4.55
N LEU A 300 -5.75 16.83 4.93
CA LEU A 300 -6.11 15.77 4.00
C LEU A 300 -7.57 15.87 3.54
N LYS A 301 -7.88 15.35 2.34
CA LYS A 301 -9.24 15.27 1.78
C LYS A 301 -10.14 14.31 2.57
N TYR A 302 -9.56 13.22 3.08
CA TYR A 302 -10.28 12.13 3.73
C TYR A 302 -9.75 11.87 5.13
N SER A 303 -10.59 11.27 5.98
CA SER A 303 -10.14 10.76 7.28
C SER A 303 -9.13 9.63 7.11
N VAL A 304 -8.22 9.50 8.06
CA VAL A 304 -7.32 8.35 8.14
C VAL A 304 -7.85 7.24 9.06
N ASP A 305 -8.91 7.50 9.84
CA ASP A 305 -9.51 6.49 10.73
C ASP A 305 -10.28 5.44 9.92
N ILE A 306 -9.86 4.18 10.05
CA ILE A 306 -10.51 3.06 9.35
C ILE A 306 -12.00 2.94 9.69
N ASN A 307 -12.41 3.30 10.92
CA ASN A 307 -13.81 3.24 11.34
C ASN A 307 -14.69 4.27 10.60
N GLU A 308 -14.12 5.40 10.21
CA GLU A 308 -14.83 6.40 9.40
C GLU A 308 -14.87 6.00 7.93
N LEU A 309 -13.81 5.43 7.40
CA LEU A 309 -13.72 5.01 6.01
C LEU A 309 -14.61 3.80 5.68
N ILE A 310 -14.79 2.86 6.62
CA ILE A 310 -15.57 1.65 6.37
C ILE A 310 -17.09 1.87 6.41
N LYS A 311 -17.58 2.87 7.16
CA LYS A 311 -19.03 3.13 7.29
C LYS A 311 -19.72 3.41 5.94
N PRO A 312 -19.20 4.32 5.09
CA PRO A 312 -19.79 4.54 3.76
C PRO A 312 -19.77 3.28 2.87
N PHE A 313 -18.72 2.46 2.98
CA PHE A 313 -18.63 1.20 2.25
C PHE A 313 -19.71 0.19 2.70
N ILE A 314 -19.92 0.03 4.01
CA ILE A 314 -20.98 -0.83 4.53
C ILE A 314 -22.35 -0.34 4.04
N ASN A 315 -22.63 0.96 4.11
CA ASN A 315 -23.87 1.54 3.61
C ASN A 315 -24.06 1.30 2.10
N TYR A 316 -22.99 1.42 1.32
CA TYR A 316 -23.00 1.10 -0.10
C TYR A 316 -23.35 -0.37 -0.36
N LEU A 317 -22.82 -1.29 0.44
CA LEU A 317 -23.14 -2.73 0.31
C LEU A 317 -24.60 -3.04 0.70
N MET A 318 -25.13 -2.35 1.71
CA MET A 318 -26.51 -2.57 2.19
C MET A 318 -27.58 -1.95 1.29
N SER A 319 -27.24 -0.97 0.46
CA SER A 319 -28.17 -0.25 -0.43
C SER A 319 -28.37 -0.94 -1.79
N ARG A 320 -27.66 -2.02 -2.06
CA ARG A 320 -27.64 -2.75 -3.34
C ARG A 320 -27.81 -4.26 -3.12
#